data_ffaf3dc8076050054fb5ecebd94032f4
#
_entry.id   ffaf3dc8076050054fb5ecebd94032f4
#
_cell.length_a   1.000
_cell.length_b   1.000
_cell.length_c   1.000
_cell.angle_alpha   90.00
_cell.angle_beta   90.00
_cell.angle_gamma   90.00
#
_symmetry.space_group_name_H-M   'P 1'
#
loop_
_entity.id
_entity.type
_entity.pdbx_description
1 polymer ?
#
loop_
_entity_poly.entity_id
_entity_poly.type
_entity_poly.pdbx_seq_one_letter_code
_entity_poly.pdbx_strand_id
1 'polypeptide(L)'
;MRNLSNADLAHLLDQPIFHHLSAVADDLQLECYVVGGYVRDLFLERPSNDIDVVVVGSGIKVAEALKQRLGKQAHLSVFRNFGTAQVKYRGMEVEFVGARKESYSHDSRKPVVEDGTLEDDQNRRDFTINAMAICLNEARFGELVDPFDGLLDLEDGIIRTPLDPDITFSDDPLRMMRCVRFATQLKFFIEDETFEALQRNRERIKIVSGERIADELNKIMMTDHPSRGFVELHRCGLLELILPEFTLMDIVETRNGRAHKNNFYHTLEVVDNICQHTDNLWLRWAALFHDIGKPRSKRWDVQAGWTFHNHNYIGSKMIPGIFRRLKFPMDSKMKYVQKMVDMHMRPIAIADEEVTDSAVRRLMNDAGDDIDGLMTLCEADITSKNAQRKQRFLDNFRMVREKLDDLKERDYKRLLQPCIDGNEIMEMFHLQPSREVGTLKQTLKDAVLDNKVPNEREPLMALLIEKAKKMGLDVPQK
;
A
#
# COMPACT_ATOMS: atom_id res chain seq x y z
N MET A 1 -21.35 -20.35 1.03
CA MET A 1 -21.16 -20.08 2.49
C MET A 1 -21.99 -21.08 3.28
N ARG A 2 -21.59 -21.41 4.51
CA ARG A 2 -22.37 -22.30 5.38
C ARG A 2 -23.64 -21.56 5.80
N ASN A 3 -24.81 -22.25 5.76
CA ASN A 3 -26.03 -21.78 6.44
C ASN A 3 -25.74 -21.83 7.95
N LEU A 4 -25.16 -20.74 8.49
CA LEU A 4 -24.90 -20.64 9.92
C LEU A 4 -26.20 -20.37 10.66
N SER A 5 -26.53 -21.26 11.60
CA SER A 5 -27.61 -21.01 12.55
C SER A 5 -27.19 -19.99 13.61
N ASN A 6 -28.15 -19.47 14.38
CA ASN A 6 -27.83 -18.62 15.54
C ASN A 6 -26.93 -19.36 16.55
N ALA A 7 -27.06 -20.68 16.67
CA ALA A 7 -26.16 -21.46 17.52
C ALA A 7 -24.73 -21.51 16.97
N ASP A 8 -24.55 -21.59 15.65
CA ASP A 8 -23.23 -21.53 15.00
C ASP A 8 -22.62 -20.15 15.18
N LEU A 9 -23.39 -19.07 15.05
CA LEU A 9 -22.91 -17.70 15.27
C LEU A 9 -22.56 -17.47 16.75
N ALA A 10 -23.34 -17.99 17.69
CA ALA A 10 -23.01 -17.95 19.11
C ALA A 10 -21.68 -18.68 19.38
N HIS A 11 -21.42 -19.78 18.69
CA HIS A 11 -20.16 -20.52 18.82
C HIS A 11 -18.97 -19.74 18.20
N LEU A 12 -19.17 -19.05 17.07
CA LEU A 12 -18.13 -18.18 16.48
C LEU A 12 -17.80 -16.97 17.36
N LEU A 13 -18.75 -16.52 18.18
CA LEU A 13 -18.57 -15.47 19.18
C LEU A 13 -18.13 -16.02 20.55
N ASP A 14 -17.78 -17.32 20.65
CA ASP A 14 -17.32 -17.93 21.90
C ASP A 14 -15.88 -17.54 22.26
N GLN A 15 -15.69 -16.25 22.45
CA GLN A 15 -14.45 -15.64 22.94
C GLN A 15 -14.73 -14.88 24.22
N PRO A 16 -13.79 -14.88 25.20
CA PRO A 16 -14.00 -14.24 26.50
C PRO A 16 -14.51 -12.81 26.45
N ILE A 17 -14.06 -12.03 25.44
CA ILE A 17 -14.48 -10.64 25.29
C ILE A 17 -15.99 -10.49 25.06
N PHE A 18 -16.60 -11.39 24.24
CA PHE A 18 -18.03 -11.33 23.95
C PHE A 18 -18.87 -11.75 25.16
N HIS A 19 -18.40 -12.70 25.96
CA HIS A 19 -19.06 -13.07 27.22
C HIS A 19 -19.00 -11.96 28.26
N HIS A 20 -17.87 -11.25 28.33
CA HIS A 20 -17.77 -10.06 29.19
C HIS A 20 -18.69 -8.94 28.71
N LEU A 21 -18.79 -8.73 27.39
CA LEU A 21 -19.70 -7.75 26.79
C LEU A 21 -21.17 -8.11 27.05
N SER A 22 -21.53 -9.37 26.86
CA SER A 22 -22.89 -9.86 27.15
C SER A 22 -23.30 -9.55 28.59
N ALA A 23 -22.46 -9.94 29.55
CA ALA A 23 -22.76 -9.70 30.95
C ALA A 23 -22.89 -8.20 31.30
N VAL A 24 -22.00 -7.34 30.74
CA VAL A 24 -22.06 -5.87 30.95
C VAL A 24 -23.31 -5.28 30.33
N ALA A 25 -23.69 -5.72 29.13
CA ALA A 25 -24.89 -5.25 28.44
C ALA A 25 -26.15 -5.55 29.26
N ASP A 26 -26.25 -6.78 29.76
CA ASP A 26 -27.40 -7.22 30.56
C ASP A 26 -27.44 -6.55 31.91
N ASP A 27 -26.31 -6.39 32.63
CA ASP A 27 -26.22 -5.65 33.91
C ASP A 27 -26.67 -4.20 33.75
N LEU A 28 -26.39 -3.56 32.64
CA LEU A 28 -26.81 -2.19 32.32
C LEU A 28 -28.21 -2.09 31.69
N GLN A 29 -28.83 -3.23 31.36
CA GLN A 29 -30.11 -3.31 30.65
C GLN A 29 -30.09 -2.53 29.32
N LEU A 30 -28.99 -2.62 28.58
CA LEU A 30 -28.79 -2.02 27.25
C LEU A 30 -28.67 -3.08 26.18
N GLU A 31 -29.34 -2.85 25.04
CA GLU A 31 -29.15 -3.72 23.89
C GLU A 31 -27.80 -3.43 23.21
N CYS A 32 -27.01 -4.47 23.01
CA CYS A 32 -25.69 -4.41 22.40
C CYS A 32 -25.58 -5.39 21.23
N TYR A 33 -24.96 -4.92 20.16
CA TYR A 33 -24.77 -5.67 18.94
C TYR A 33 -23.35 -5.51 18.42
N VAL A 34 -22.72 -6.61 18.01
CA VAL A 34 -21.56 -6.53 17.13
C VAL A 34 -22.01 -6.30 15.71
N VAL A 35 -21.34 -5.41 14.96
CA VAL A 35 -21.83 -4.90 13.68
C VAL A 35 -20.72 -4.74 12.65
N GLY A 36 -21.11 -4.45 11.42
CA GLY A 36 -20.22 -3.92 10.40
C GLY A 36 -19.23 -4.93 9.83
N GLY A 37 -17.99 -4.46 9.63
CA GLY A 37 -16.93 -5.26 9.01
C GLY A 37 -16.62 -6.55 9.75
N TYR A 38 -16.68 -6.53 11.09
CA TYR A 38 -16.45 -7.72 11.88
C TYR A 38 -17.45 -8.84 11.57
N VAL A 39 -18.75 -8.52 11.51
CA VAL A 39 -19.80 -9.51 11.18
C VAL A 39 -19.62 -10.05 9.78
N ARG A 40 -19.40 -9.18 8.80
CA ARG A 40 -19.08 -9.59 7.43
C ARG A 40 -17.88 -10.55 7.40
N ASP A 41 -16.81 -10.22 8.09
CA ASP A 41 -15.56 -10.97 8.07
C ASP A 41 -15.66 -12.32 8.80
N LEU A 42 -16.57 -12.46 9.79
CA LEU A 42 -16.94 -13.76 10.36
C LEU A 42 -17.49 -14.72 9.30
N PHE A 43 -18.44 -14.26 8.48
CA PHE A 43 -19.01 -15.06 7.39
C PHE A 43 -18.00 -15.37 6.28
N LEU A 44 -17.02 -14.47 6.05
CA LEU A 44 -15.94 -14.66 5.08
C LEU A 44 -14.77 -15.50 5.62
N GLU A 45 -14.86 -15.98 6.87
CA GLU A 45 -13.80 -16.72 7.56
C GLU A 45 -12.46 -15.94 7.57
N ARG A 46 -12.54 -14.60 7.69
CA ARG A 46 -11.39 -13.70 7.77
C ARG A 46 -11.16 -13.28 9.22
N PRO A 47 -9.98 -13.52 9.80
CA PRO A 47 -9.72 -13.10 11.17
C PRO A 47 -9.71 -11.56 11.25
N SER A 48 -10.41 -11.02 12.25
CA SER A 48 -10.40 -9.60 12.58
C SER A 48 -10.25 -9.42 14.08
N ASN A 49 -9.44 -8.45 14.49
CA ASN A 49 -9.29 -8.03 15.88
C ASN A 49 -10.02 -6.70 16.17
N ASP A 50 -10.59 -6.10 15.13
CA ASP A 50 -11.33 -4.84 15.21
C ASP A 50 -12.82 -5.15 15.34
N ILE A 51 -13.37 -4.89 16.50
CA ILE A 51 -14.75 -5.22 16.86
C ILE A 51 -15.54 -3.93 17.02
N ASP A 52 -16.55 -3.72 16.16
CA ASP A 52 -17.48 -2.59 16.26
C ASP A 52 -18.72 -3.02 17.04
N VAL A 53 -19.03 -2.32 18.12
CA VAL A 53 -20.22 -2.56 18.95
C VAL A 53 -21.14 -1.35 18.91
N VAL A 54 -22.38 -1.59 18.53
CA VAL A 54 -23.48 -0.62 18.63
C VAL A 54 -24.27 -0.91 19.89
N VAL A 55 -24.51 0.14 20.67
CA VAL A 55 -25.31 0.12 21.90
C VAL A 55 -26.57 0.96 21.67
N VAL A 56 -27.74 0.40 21.92
CA VAL A 56 -28.98 1.20 21.97
C VAL A 56 -28.99 1.96 23.29
N GLY A 57 -28.36 3.14 23.27
CA GLY A 57 -28.06 3.94 24.43
C GLY A 57 -26.60 4.43 24.42
N SER A 58 -25.98 4.56 25.58
CA SER A 58 -24.62 5.09 25.70
C SER A 58 -23.55 4.03 25.52
N GLY A 59 -22.85 4.06 24.39
CA GLY A 59 -21.67 3.22 24.14
C GLY A 59 -20.54 3.48 25.14
N ILE A 60 -20.38 4.72 25.61
CA ILE A 60 -19.37 5.09 26.62
C ILE A 60 -19.62 4.35 27.93
N LYS A 61 -20.88 4.27 28.40
CA LYS A 61 -21.22 3.56 29.64
C LYS A 61 -20.87 2.07 29.57
N VAL A 62 -21.15 1.41 28.43
CA VAL A 62 -20.80 0.00 28.22
C VAL A 62 -19.28 -0.17 28.19
N ALA A 63 -18.56 0.70 27.52
CA ALA A 63 -17.10 0.67 27.48
C ALA A 63 -16.45 0.85 28.86
N GLU A 64 -16.95 1.78 29.66
CA GLU A 64 -16.49 2.03 31.05
C GLU A 64 -16.75 0.81 31.95
N ALA A 65 -17.94 0.22 31.88
CA ALA A 65 -18.30 -0.97 32.64
C ALA A 65 -17.47 -2.20 32.18
N LEU A 66 -17.26 -2.37 30.90
CA LEU A 66 -16.36 -3.41 30.36
C LEU A 66 -14.94 -3.25 30.88
N LYS A 67 -14.42 -2.02 30.88
CA LYS A 67 -13.08 -1.73 31.43
C LYS A 67 -12.99 -2.08 32.92
N GLN A 68 -14.00 -1.76 33.71
CA GLN A 68 -14.04 -2.15 35.11
C GLN A 68 -13.99 -3.67 35.28
N ARG A 69 -14.78 -4.40 34.51
CA ARG A 69 -14.83 -5.86 34.56
C ARG A 69 -13.53 -6.53 34.10
N LEU A 70 -12.84 -6.00 33.10
CA LEU A 70 -11.57 -6.52 32.58
C LEU A 70 -10.36 -6.11 33.42
N GLY A 71 -10.50 -5.09 34.28
CA GLY A 71 -9.46 -4.62 35.20
C GLY A 71 -8.25 -4.00 34.50
N LYS A 72 -7.04 -4.26 35.06
CA LYS A 72 -5.80 -3.61 34.63
C LYS A 72 -5.33 -4.07 33.23
N GLN A 73 -5.81 -5.19 32.72
CA GLN A 73 -5.41 -5.74 31.41
C GLN A 73 -6.03 -5.02 30.22
N ALA A 74 -7.03 -4.18 30.45
CA ALA A 74 -7.69 -3.41 29.40
C ALA A 74 -7.31 -1.93 29.47
N HIS A 75 -7.26 -1.27 28.33
CA HIS A 75 -7.06 0.17 28.20
C HIS A 75 -8.32 0.79 27.59
N LEU A 76 -8.85 1.85 28.22
CA LEU A 76 -10.03 2.58 27.76
C LEU A 76 -9.62 3.96 27.24
N SER A 77 -10.11 4.31 26.06
CA SER A 77 -10.06 5.65 25.47
C SER A 77 -11.48 6.14 25.24
N VAL A 78 -11.81 7.34 25.71
CA VAL A 78 -13.16 7.92 25.56
C VAL A 78 -13.09 9.18 24.73
N PHE A 79 -13.91 9.24 23.69
CA PHE A 79 -14.02 10.34 22.74
C PHE A 79 -15.37 11.06 22.92
N ARG A 80 -15.51 11.82 24.00
CA ARG A 80 -16.80 12.42 24.44
C ARG A 80 -17.47 13.28 23.36
N ASN A 81 -16.67 14.03 22.58
CA ASN A 81 -17.19 14.89 21.52
C ASN A 81 -17.85 14.11 20.37
N PHE A 82 -17.53 12.82 20.24
CA PHE A 82 -18.08 11.92 19.22
C PHE A 82 -19.07 10.90 19.81
N GLY A 83 -19.22 10.86 21.11
CA GLY A 83 -20.05 9.88 21.79
C GLY A 83 -19.53 8.44 21.66
N THR A 84 -18.22 8.25 21.40
CA THR A 84 -17.60 6.94 21.17
C THR A 84 -16.55 6.61 22.22
N ALA A 85 -16.25 5.34 22.40
CA ALA A 85 -15.17 4.87 23.24
C ALA A 85 -14.51 3.63 22.63
N GLN A 86 -13.26 3.37 23.01
CA GLN A 86 -12.49 2.21 22.56
C GLN A 86 -11.90 1.49 23.76
N VAL A 87 -12.01 0.17 23.77
CA VAL A 87 -11.36 -0.71 24.75
C VAL A 87 -10.37 -1.61 24.03
N LYS A 88 -9.10 -1.53 24.42
CA LYS A 88 -8.06 -2.46 23.96
C LYS A 88 -7.83 -3.54 24.99
N TYR A 89 -7.93 -4.80 24.56
CA TYR A 89 -7.79 -5.95 25.44
C TYR A 89 -7.17 -7.15 24.70
N ARG A 90 -6.02 -7.62 25.15
CA ARG A 90 -5.32 -8.81 24.61
C ARG A 90 -5.17 -8.82 23.07
N GLY A 91 -4.82 -7.67 22.50
CA GLY A 91 -4.63 -7.52 21.05
C GLY A 91 -5.91 -7.30 20.26
N MET A 92 -7.07 -7.29 20.90
CA MET A 92 -8.35 -6.90 20.29
C MET A 92 -8.64 -5.42 20.60
N GLU A 93 -9.27 -4.76 19.65
CA GLU A 93 -9.77 -3.40 19.76
C GLU A 93 -11.29 -3.43 19.63
N VAL A 94 -11.99 -2.98 20.66
CA VAL A 94 -13.46 -2.89 20.67
C VAL A 94 -13.85 -1.43 20.66
N GLU A 95 -14.51 -1.00 19.58
CA GLU A 95 -15.06 0.35 19.47
C GLU A 95 -16.54 0.36 19.79
N PHE A 96 -16.96 1.32 20.62
CA PHE A 96 -18.33 1.47 21.10
C PHE A 96 -18.95 2.73 20.55
N VAL A 97 -20.10 2.59 19.91
CA VAL A 97 -20.89 3.70 19.38
C VAL A 97 -22.34 3.52 19.84
N GLY A 98 -22.98 4.61 20.26
CA GLY A 98 -24.44 4.60 20.49
C GLY A 98 -25.18 4.44 19.16
N ALA A 99 -26.25 3.67 19.13
CA ALA A 99 -27.15 3.63 17.99
C ALA A 99 -27.68 5.03 17.71
N ARG A 100 -27.63 5.47 16.46
CA ARG A 100 -27.93 6.85 16.09
C ARG A 100 -28.68 6.98 14.80
N LYS A 101 -29.52 8.00 14.73
CA LYS A 101 -30.15 8.50 13.53
C LYS A 101 -29.33 9.67 12.98
N GLU A 102 -29.09 9.68 11.70
CA GLU A 102 -28.34 10.74 11.03
C GLU A 102 -29.25 11.47 10.03
N SER A 103 -29.14 12.80 10.01
CA SER A 103 -29.83 13.66 9.04
C SER A 103 -28.81 14.53 8.35
N TYR A 104 -28.84 14.56 7.02
CA TYR A 104 -27.85 15.27 6.20
C TYR A 104 -28.44 16.51 5.52
N SER A 105 -27.63 17.53 5.33
CA SER A 105 -27.95 18.66 4.48
C SER A 105 -27.20 18.52 3.14
N HIS A 106 -27.80 19.01 2.06
CA HIS A 106 -27.25 18.87 0.69
C HIS A 106 -25.81 19.38 0.56
N ASP A 107 -25.46 20.46 1.27
CA ASP A 107 -24.16 21.12 1.13
C ASP A 107 -23.09 20.63 2.12
N SER A 108 -23.41 19.62 2.92
CA SER A 108 -22.49 19.09 3.92
C SER A 108 -22.64 17.58 4.08
N ARG A 109 -21.51 16.88 4.16
CA ARG A 109 -21.47 15.48 4.54
C ARG A 109 -21.45 15.26 6.06
N LYS A 110 -21.50 16.31 6.86
CA LYS A 110 -21.58 16.20 8.34
C LYS A 110 -23.04 16.08 8.75
N PRO A 111 -23.46 14.93 9.32
CA PRO A 111 -24.84 14.76 9.75
C PRO A 111 -25.13 15.53 11.05
N VAL A 112 -26.40 15.84 11.22
CA VAL A 112 -26.99 16.05 12.54
C VAL A 112 -27.28 14.67 13.11
N VAL A 113 -26.79 14.40 14.33
CA VAL A 113 -26.85 13.08 14.98
C VAL A 113 -27.79 13.15 16.17
N GLU A 114 -28.71 12.21 16.22
CA GLU A 114 -29.65 12.00 17.33
C GLU A 114 -29.57 10.55 17.82
N ASP A 115 -29.94 10.28 19.06
CA ASP A 115 -30.08 8.91 19.56
C ASP A 115 -31.12 8.15 18.75
N GLY A 116 -30.80 6.93 18.39
CA GLY A 116 -31.62 6.09 17.50
C GLY A 116 -31.76 4.66 17.99
N THR A 117 -32.50 3.88 17.21
CA THR A 117 -32.66 2.44 17.37
C THR A 117 -31.57 1.70 16.57
N LEU A 118 -31.49 0.36 16.75
CA LEU A 118 -30.66 -0.47 15.86
C LEU A 118 -31.05 -0.31 14.38
N GLU A 119 -32.35 -0.24 14.09
CA GLU A 119 -32.86 -0.03 12.74
C GLU A 119 -32.38 1.30 12.15
N ASP A 120 -32.41 2.38 12.90
CA ASP A 120 -31.86 3.68 12.48
C ASP A 120 -30.35 3.56 12.16
N ASP A 121 -29.60 2.84 13.00
CA ASP A 121 -28.17 2.63 12.77
C ASP A 121 -27.88 1.79 11.52
N GLN A 122 -28.66 0.73 11.27
CA GLN A 122 -28.53 -0.10 10.09
C GLN A 122 -28.93 0.66 8.81
N ASN A 123 -29.98 1.46 8.85
CA ASN A 123 -30.46 2.28 7.72
C ASN A 123 -29.43 3.29 7.23
N ARG A 124 -28.62 3.86 8.13
CA ARG A 124 -27.60 4.86 7.77
C ARG A 124 -26.29 4.28 7.23
N ARG A 125 -26.11 2.96 7.25
CA ARG A 125 -24.88 2.31 6.79
C ARG A 125 -24.71 2.37 5.29
N ASP A 126 -23.49 2.17 4.83
CA ASP A 126 -23.10 2.31 3.44
C ASP A 126 -23.61 1.15 2.56
N PHE A 127 -23.41 -0.11 3.00
CA PHE A 127 -23.73 -1.30 2.21
C PHE A 127 -24.40 -2.38 3.07
N THR A 128 -25.23 -3.20 2.42
CA THR A 128 -25.98 -4.30 3.06
C THR A 128 -25.06 -5.26 3.80
N ILE A 129 -23.92 -5.61 3.22
CA ILE A 129 -22.91 -6.50 3.81
C ILE A 129 -22.23 -5.93 5.07
N ASN A 130 -22.31 -4.62 5.29
CA ASN A 130 -21.80 -3.93 6.46
C ASN A 130 -22.92 -3.49 7.42
N ALA A 131 -24.17 -3.78 7.10
CA ALA A 131 -25.34 -3.42 7.89
C ALA A 131 -25.86 -4.58 8.77
N MET A 132 -25.27 -5.76 8.67
CA MET A 132 -25.60 -6.90 9.51
C MET A 132 -25.16 -6.68 10.96
N ALA A 133 -25.97 -7.14 11.91
CA ALA A 133 -25.71 -7.08 13.33
C ALA A 133 -25.94 -8.44 13.99
N ILE A 134 -25.16 -8.77 15.02
CA ILE A 134 -25.36 -9.97 15.84
C ILE A 134 -25.56 -9.53 17.30
N CYS A 135 -26.65 -9.98 17.91
CA CYS A 135 -27.00 -9.63 19.28
C CYS A 135 -25.99 -10.22 20.28
N LEU A 136 -25.60 -9.42 21.26
CA LEU A 136 -24.66 -9.80 22.34
C LEU A 136 -25.37 -10.03 23.69
N ASN A 137 -26.63 -9.61 23.88
CA ASN A 137 -27.38 -9.86 25.10
C ASN A 137 -27.66 -11.36 25.28
N GLU A 138 -27.58 -11.87 26.51
CA GLU A 138 -27.63 -13.33 26.79
C GLU A 138 -28.86 -13.99 26.21
N ALA A 139 -30.04 -13.37 26.36
CA ALA A 139 -31.30 -13.92 25.90
C ALA A 139 -31.42 -14.17 24.37
N ARG A 140 -30.58 -13.41 23.59
CA ARG A 140 -30.57 -13.44 22.11
C ARG A 140 -29.15 -13.57 21.58
N PHE A 141 -28.22 -14.07 22.37
CA PHE A 141 -26.81 -14.14 22.01
C PHE A 141 -26.61 -14.97 20.73
N GLY A 142 -25.92 -14.37 19.74
CA GLY A 142 -25.68 -14.98 18.42
C GLY A 142 -26.84 -14.82 17.41
N GLU A 143 -27.94 -14.13 17.77
CA GLU A 143 -29.01 -13.85 16.83
C GLU A 143 -28.59 -12.81 15.79
N LEU A 144 -28.67 -13.19 14.51
CA LEU A 144 -28.41 -12.32 13.37
C LEU A 144 -29.59 -11.40 13.09
N VAL A 145 -29.34 -10.10 12.99
CA VAL A 145 -30.30 -9.07 12.56
C VAL A 145 -29.84 -8.52 11.22
N ASP A 146 -30.49 -8.97 10.15
CA ASP A 146 -30.12 -8.67 8.76
C ASP A 146 -31.32 -8.21 7.95
N PRO A 147 -31.81 -6.97 8.14
CA PRO A 147 -33.05 -6.49 7.53
C PRO A 147 -32.94 -6.23 6.01
N PHE A 148 -31.71 -6.23 5.46
CA PHE A 148 -31.44 -5.89 4.06
C PHE A 148 -30.91 -7.07 3.23
N ASP A 149 -31.01 -8.29 3.72
CA ASP A 149 -30.49 -9.49 3.07
C ASP A 149 -28.97 -9.39 2.75
N GLY A 150 -28.22 -8.75 3.66
CA GLY A 150 -26.78 -8.57 3.51
C GLY A 150 -26.01 -9.88 3.44
N LEU A 151 -26.49 -10.92 4.11
CA LEU A 151 -25.91 -12.25 4.00
C LEU A 151 -26.07 -12.83 2.59
N LEU A 152 -27.20 -12.62 1.94
CA LEU A 152 -27.43 -13.04 0.54
C LEU A 152 -26.51 -12.28 -0.41
N ASP A 153 -26.42 -10.94 -0.27
CA ASP A 153 -25.50 -10.13 -1.07
C ASP A 153 -24.04 -10.57 -0.86
N LEU A 154 -23.68 -10.97 0.35
CA LEU A 154 -22.35 -11.49 0.67
C LEU A 154 -22.07 -12.83 -0.03
N GLU A 155 -23.05 -13.72 -0.09
CA GLU A 155 -22.96 -15.01 -0.80
C GLU A 155 -22.89 -14.84 -2.32
N ASP A 156 -23.67 -13.90 -2.86
CA ASP A 156 -23.70 -13.59 -4.30
C ASP A 156 -22.53 -12.71 -4.75
N GLY A 157 -21.76 -12.17 -3.79
CA GLY A 157 -20.63 -11.28 -4.09
C GLY A 157 -21.07 -9.92 -4.65
N ILE A 158 -22.08 -9.30 -4.03
CA ILE A 158 -22.71 -8.06 -4.46
C ILE A 158 -22.45 -6.93 -3.47
N ILE A 159 -22.12 -5.76 -3.97
CA ILE A 159 -22.11 -4.50 -3.21
C ILE A 159 -23.38 -3.73 -3.55
N ARG A 160 -24.22 -3.53 -2.54
CA ARG A 160 -25.53 -2.87 -2.64
C ARG A 160 -25.73 -1.97 -1.44
N THR A 161 -26.38 -0.81 -1.64
CA THR A 161 -26.78 0.07 -0.53
C THR A 161 -28.01 -0.48 0.20
N PRO A 162 -28.15 -0.30 1.53
CA PRO A 162 -29.32 -0.74 2.29
C PRO A 162 -30.62 -0.08 1.83
N LEU A 163 -30.55 1.21 1.55
CA LEU A 163 -31.65 2.04 1.07
C LEU A 163 -31.33 2.58 -0.33
N ASP A 164 -32.13 3.56 -0.78
CA ASP A 164 -31.95 4.25 -2.06
C ASP A 164 -30.48 4.71 -2.22
N PRO A 165 -29.75 4.23 -3.25
CA PRO A 165 -28.36 4.56 -3.46
C PRO A 165 -28.12 6.04 -3.76
N ASP A 166 -29.07 6.74 -4.41
CA ASP A 166 -28.93 8.17 -4.66
C ASP A 166 -28.94 8.97 -3.35
N ILE A 167 -29.77 8.61 -2.38
CA ILE A 167 -29.78 9.20 -1.05
C ILE A 167 -28.49 8.85 -0.31
N THR A 168 -28.09 7.58 -0.32
CA THR A 168 -26.89 7.09 0.37
C THR A 168 -25.62 7.81 -0.08
N PHE A 169 -25.46 8.02 -1.40
CA PHE A 169 -24.29 8.71 -1.95
C PHE A 169 -24.40 10.24 -1.88
N SER A 170 -25.60 10.78 -1.90
CA SER A 170 -25.84 12.20 -1.69
C SER A 170 -25.54 12.62 -0.25
N ASP A 171 -25.92 11.81 0.72
CA ASP A 171 -25.71 12.06 2.15
C ASP A 171 -24.22 12.07 2.50
N ASP A 172 -23.48 11.04 2.14
CA ASP A 172 -22.02 10.98 2.30
C ASP A 172 -21.34 10.53 1.00
N PRO A 173 -20.90 11.46 0.16
CA PRO A 173 -20.27 11.11 -1.12
C PRO A 173 -18.98 10.27 -1.01
N LEU A 174 -18.32 10.23 0.15
CA LEU A 174 -17.19 9.32 0.36
C LEU A 174 -17.60 7.84 0.19
N ARG A 175 -18.87 7.53 0.44
CA ARG A 175 -19.41 6.17 0.23
C ARG A 175 -19.27 5.69 -1.21
N MET A 176 -19.19 6.60 -2.19
CA MET A 176 -18.90 6.24 -3.58
C MET A 176 -17.50 5.62 -3.71
N MET A 177 -16.50 6.22 -3.08
CA MET A 177 -15.14 5.66 -3.04
C MET A 177 -15.09 4.35 -2.27
N ARG A 178 -15.81 4.27 -1.17
CA ARG A 178 -15.93 3.05 -0.37
C ARG A 178 -16.60 1.91 -1.14
N CYS A 179 -17.61 2.22 -1.98
CA CYS A 179 -18.25 1.26 -2.86
C CYS A 179 -17.25 0.57 -3.78
N VAL A 180 -16.46 1.35 -4.51
CA VAL A 180 -15.42 0.84 -5.40
C VAL A 180 -14.33 0.09 -4.62
N ARG A 181 -13.94 0.62 -3.46
CA ARG A 181 -12.95 -0.05 -2.62
C ARG A 181 -13.41 -1.43 -2.15
N PHE A 182 -14.63 -1.56 -1.61
CA PHE A 182 -15.15 -2.86 -1.16
C PHE A 182 -15.31 -3.83 -2.32
N ALA A 183 -15.83 -3.37 -3.47
CA ALA A 183 -15.93 -4.19 -4.67
C ALA A 183 -14.55 -4.74 -5.10
N THR A 184 -13.50 -3.92 -5.02
CA THR A 184 -12.15 -4.33 -5.35
C THR A 184 -11.57 -5.29 -4.32
N GLN A 185 -11.64 -4.92 -3.05
CA GLN A 185 -11.04 -5.65 -1.93
C GLN A 185 -11.67 -7.04 -1.72
N LEU A 186 -12.98 -7.13 -1.88
CA LEU A 186 -13.74 -8.37 -1.71
C LEU A 186 -13.85 -9.16 -3.02
N LYS A 187 -13.49 -8.57 -4.15
CA LYS A 187 -13.68 -9.12 -5.51
C LYS A 187 -15.15 -9.31 -5.85
N PHE A 188 -16.00 -8.41 -5.36
CA PHE A 188 -17.45 -8.39 -5.56
C PHE A 188 -17.84 -7.50 -6.75
N PHE A 189 -19.06 -7.68 -7.24
CA PHE A 189 -19.68 -6.83 -8.25
C PHE A 189 -20.49 -5.73 -7.57
N ILE A 190 -20.56 -4.57 -8.20
CA ILE A 190 -21.46 -3.50 -7.78
C ILE A 190 -22.81 -3.76 -8.45
N GLU A 191 -23.88 -3.76 -7.66
CA GLU A 191 -25.24 -3.91 -8.18
C GLU A 191 -25.58 -2.78 -9.16
N ASP A 192 -26.33 -3.08 -10.22
CA ASP A 192 -26.52 -2.17 -11.36
C ASP A 192 -27.12 -0.82 -10.95
N GLU A 193 -28.15 -0.79 -10.11
CA GLU A 193 -28.77 0.46 -9.65
C GLU A 193 -27.82 1.27 -8.76
N THR A 194 -27.07 0.58 -7.90
CA THR A 194 -26.01 1.19 -7.09
C THR A 194 -24.92 1.78 -7.98
N PHE A 195 -24.52 1.09 -9.05
CA PHE A 195 -23.52 1.60 -10.00
C PHE A 195 -24.03 2.82 -10.78
N GLU A 196 -25.27 2.79 -11.26
CA GLU A 196 -25.89 3.95 -11.94
C GLU A 196 -25.96 5.16 -11.00
N ALA A 197 -26.24 4.94 -9.71
CA ALA A 197 -26.23 6.01 -8.73
C ALA A 197 -24.84 6.61 -8.50
N LEU A 198 -23.75 5.81 -8.59
CA LEU A 198 -22.39 6.34 -8.62
C LEU A 198 -22.22 7.35 -9.75
N GLN A 199 -22.66 7.02 -10.96
CA GLN A 199 -22.56 7.89 -12.13
C GLN A 199 -23.37 9.18 -11.95
N ARG A 200 -24.62 9.07 -11.45
CA ARG A 200 -25.50 10.23 -11.22
C ARG A 200 -24.94 11.19 -10.16
N ASN A 201 -24.34 10.66 -9.10
CA ASN A 201 -23.88 11.43 -7.94
C ASN A 201 -22.38 11.79 -7.97
N ARG A 202 -21.63 11.40 -9.00
CA ARG A 202 -20.17 11.56 -9.06
C ARG A 202 -19.66 12.96 -8.74
N GLU A 203 -20.38 14.00 -9.20
CA GLU A 203 -19.99 15.39 -8.99
C GLU A 203 -19.94 15.78 -7.50
N ARG A 204 -20.70 15.10 -6.66
CA ARG A 204 -20.71 15.34 -5.21
C ARG A 204 -19.40 14.93 -4.52
N ILE A 205 -18.53 14.19 -5.18
CA ILE A 205 -17.19 13.86 -4.64
C ILE A 205 -16.38 15.13 -4.33
N LYS A 206 -16.69 16.23 -4.97
CA LYS A 206 -16.01 17.52 -4.81
C LYS A 206 -16.14 18.11 -3.40
N ILE A 207 -17.17 17.75 -2.63
CA ILE A 207 -17.32 18.18 -1.22
C ILE A 207 -16.52 17.34 -0.24
N VAL A 208 -15.96 16.22 -0.68
CA VAL A 208 -15.13 15.34 0.15
C VAL A 208 -13.71 15.90 0.23
N SER A 209 -13.10 15.87 1.42
CA SER A 209 -11.72 16.31 1.57
C SER A 209 -10.76 15.40 0.79
N GLY A 210 -9.73 16.00 0.19
CA GLY A 210 -8.74 15.25 -0.59
C GLY A 210 -8.04 14.16 0.19
N GLU A 211 -7.81 14.38 1.49
CA GLU A 211 -7.18 13.41 2.40
C GLU A 211 -8.00 12.13 2.53
N ARG A 212 -9.33 12.25 2.60
CA ARG A 212 -10.22 11.08 2.69
C ARG A 212 -10.31 10.33 1.36
N ILE A 213 -10.31 11.05 0.24
CA ILE A 213 -10.23 10.44 -1.09
C ILE A 213 -8.89 9.69 -1.24
N ALA A 214 -7.79 10.32 -0.82
CA ALA A 214 -6.45 9.71 -0.85
C ALA A 214 -6.39 8.41 -0.04
N ASP A 215 -7.00 8.39 1.16
CA ASP A 215 -7.05 7.22 2.02
C ASP A 215 -7.77 6.04 1.34
N GLU A 216 -8.93 6.28 0.72
CA GLU A 216 -9.65 5.25 -0.01
C GLU A 216 -8.89 4.78 -1.28
N LEU A 217 -8.25 5.70 -2.02
CA LEU A 217 -7.39 5.34 -3.16
C LEU A 217 -6.21 4.47 -2.73
N ASN A 218 -5.56 4.80 -1.62
CA ASN A 218 -4.46 4.00 -1.09
C ASN A 218 -4.92 2.60 -0.68
N LYS A 219 -6.11 2.47 -0.09
CA LYS A 219 -6.70 1.17 0.23
C LYS A 219 -7.02 0.35 -1.03
N ILE A 220 -7.50 0.99 -2.11
CA ILE A 220 -7.66 0.34 -3.42
C ILE A 220 -6.31 -0.12 -3.96
N MET A 221 -5.30 0.75 -3.94
CA MET A 221 -3.95 0.43 -4.42
C MET A 221 -3.29 -0.73 -3.67
N MET A 222 -3.64 -0.93 -2.40
CA MET A 222 -3.10 -2.01 -1.58
C MET A 222 -3.83 -3.35 -1.71
N THR A 223 -4.84 -3.44 -2.55
CA THR A 223 -5.50 -4.73 -2.87
C THR A 223 -4.61 -5.61 -3.77
N ASP A 224 -4.99 -6.87 -3.96
CA ASP A 224 -4.29 -7.81 -4.85
C ASP A 224 -4.35 -7.41 -6.32
N HIS A 225 -5.49 -6.83 -6.74
CA HIS A 225 -5.77 -6.41 -8.10
C HIS A 225 -6.37 -5.00 -8.13
N PRO A 226 -5.56 -3.95 -7.93
CA PRO A 226 -6.01 -2.57 -7.96
C PRO A 226 -6.67 -2.15 -9.28
N SER A 227 -6.30 -2.82 -10.39
CA SER A 227 -6.85 -2.56 -11.72
C SER A 227 -8.37 -2.57 -11.74
N ARG A 228 -9.01 -3.51 -11.01
CA ARG A 228 -10.47 -3.58 -10.91
C ARG A 228 -11.07 -2.28 -10.37
N GLY A 229 -10.48 -1.74 -9.30
CA GLY A 229 -10.93 -0.48 -8.69
C GLY A 229 -10.76 0.71 -9.62
N PHE A 230 -9.63 0.83 -10.29
CA PHE A 230 -9.39 1.92 -11.24
C PHE A 230 -10.30 1.83 -12.47
N VAL A 231 -10.62 0.63 -12.95
CA VAL A 231 -11.61 0.44 -14.03
C VAL A 231 -12.99 0.88 -13.58
N GLU A 232 -13.45 0.50 -12.39
CA GLU A 232 -14.76 0.93 -11.88
C GLU A 232 -14.82 2.43 -11.63
N LEU A 233 -13.76 3.04 -11.07
CA LEU A 233 -13.66 4.49 -10.92
C LEU A 233 -13.73 5.23 -12.28
N HIS A 234 -13.12 4.65 -13.31
CA HIS A 234 -13.17 5.19 -14.67
C HIS A 234 -14.58 5.06 -15.27
N ARG A 235 -15.18 3.88 -15.20
CA ARG A 235 -16.52 3.59 -15.74
C ARG A 235 -17.60 4.47 -15.11
N CYS A 236 -17.53 4.74 -13.81
CA CYS A 236 -18.52 5.59 -13.12
C CYS A 236 -18.20 7.10 -13.23
N GLY A 237 -17.06 7.49 -13.81
CA GLY A 237 -16.67 8.89 -14.02
C GLY A 237 -16.02 9.56 -12.81
N LEU A 238 -15.80 8.86 -11.70
CA LEU A 238 -15.10 9.41 -10.54
C LEU A 238 -13.61 9.65 -10.82
N LEU A 239 -12.98 8.77 -11.60
CA LEU A 239 -11.56 8.89 -11.92
C LEU A 239 -11.22 10.18 -12.67
N GLU A 240 -12.08 10.62 -13.57
CA GLU A 240 -11.92 11.87 -14.31
C GLU A 240 -11.90 13.09 -13.38
N LEU A 241 -12.68 13.06 -12.31
CA LEU A 241 -12.74 14.14 -11.33
C LEU A 241 -11.55 14.12 -10.36
N ILE A 242 -11.01 12.93 -10.07
CA ILE A 242 -9.95 12.73 -9.07
C ILE A 242 -8.56 12.77 -9.71
N LEU A 243 -8.36 12.03 -10.80
CA LEU A 243 -7.08 11.84 -11.49
C LEU A 243 -7.25 11.93 -13.02
N PRO A 244 -7.62 13.12 -13.55
CA PRO A 244 -7.91 13.31 -14.97
C PRO A 244 -6.72 12.95 -15.87
N GLU A 245 -5.48 13.13 -15.42
CA GLU A 245 -4.28 12.79 -16.20
C GLU A 245 -4.25 11.32 -16.56
N PHE A 246 -4.73 10.45 -15.67
CA PHE A 246 -4.75 9.01 -15.91
C PHE A 246 -5.85 8.61 -16.89
N THR A 247 -7.01 9.27 -16.87
CA THR A 247 -8.10 9.00 -17.85
C THR A 247 -7.71 9.36 -19.27
N LEU A 248 -6.83 10.37 -19.45
CA LEU A 248 -6.30 10.71 -20.77
C LEU A 248 -5.49 9.59 -21.43
N MET A 249 -5.02 8.63 -20.66
CA MET A 249 -4.28 7.47 -21.17
C MET A 249 -5.18 6.43 -21.88
N ASP A 250 -6.50 6.51 -21.69
CA ASP A 250 -7.48 5.65 -22.38
C ASP A 250 -7.76 6.10 -23.83
N ILE A 251 -7.29 7.28 -24.23
CA ILE A 251 -7.50 7.82 -25.56
C ILE A 251 -6.54 7.14 -26.55
N VAL A 252 -7.09 6.34 -27.48
CA VAL A 252 -6.36 5.72 -28.56
C VAL A 252 -6.67 6.41 -29.88
N GLU A 253 -5.65 6.90 -30.54
CA GLU A 253 -5.77 7.54 -31.84
C GLU A 253 -5.22 6.62 -32.94
N THR A 254 -5.94 6.59 -34.08
CA THR A 254 -5.50 5.88 -35.30
C THR A 254 -5.19 6.89 -36.39
N ARG A 255 -3.99 6.77 -36.97
CA ARG A 255 -3.57 7.60 -38.12
C ARG A 255 -2.89 6.70 -39.17
N ASN A 256 -3.30 6.83 -40.40
CA ASN A 256 -2.78 6.03 -41.53
C ASN A 256 -2.82 4.49 -41.24
N GLY A 257 -3.90 4.03 -40.59
CA GLY A 257 -4.06 2.62 -40.24
C GLY A 257 -3.19 2.15 -39.05
N ARG A 258 -2.42 3.03 -38.43
CA ARG A 258 -1.57 2.73 -37.26
C ARG A 258 -2.17 3.32 -35.98
N ALA A 259 -2.57 2.46 -35.05
CA ALA A 259 -2.97 2.84 -33.71
C ALA A 259 -1.84 2.61 -32.71
N HIS A 260 -1.78 3.40 -31.63
CA HIS A 260 -0.93 3.06 -30.51
C HIS A 260 -1.66 2.14 -29.51
N LYS A 261 -0.89 1.49 -28.61
CA LYS A 261 -1.44 0.68 -27.53
C LYS A 261 -2.29 1.56 -26.61
N ASN A 262 -3.38 1.02 -26.07
CA ASN A 262 -4.11 1.69 -25.00
C ASN A 262 -3.24 1.70 -23.74
N ASN A 263 -2.78 2.90 -23.36
CA ASN A 263 -1.85 3.07 -22.25
C ASN A 263 -2.55 2.91 -20.89
N PHE A 264 -3.86 3.17 -20.78
CA PHE A 264 -4.62 3.01 -19.55
C PHE A 264 -4.64 1.53 -19.10
N TYR A 265 -5.11 0.63 -19.96
CA TYR A 265 -5.18 -0.78 -19.63
C TYR A 265 -3.79 -1.43 -19.50
N HIS A 266 -2.82 -0.98 -20.32
CA HIS A 266 -1.45 -1.40 -20.14
C HIS A 266 -0.90 -1.05 -18.75
N THR A 267 -1.08 0.19 -18.32
CA THR A 267 -0.60 0.63 -17.01
C THR A 267 -1.29 -0.13 -15.87
N LEU A 268 -2.57 -0.43 -15.99
CA LEU A 268 -3.29 -1.25 -15.00
C LEU A 268 -2.75 -2.69 -14.93
N GLU A 269 -2.37 -3.28 -16.07
CA GLU A 269 -1.68 -4.58 -16.10
C GLU A 269 -0.33 -4.50 -15.37
N VAL A 270 0.44 -3.43 -15.58
CA VAL A 270 1.71 -3.21 -14.86
C VAL A 270 1.49 -3.08 -13.37
N VAL A 271 0.45 -2.36 -12.94
CA VAL A 271 0.09 -2.22 -11.52
C VAL A 271 -0.25 -3.58 -10.91
N ASP A 272 -1.06 -4.40 -11.57
CA ASP A 272 -1.39 -5.73 -11.07
C ASP A 272 -0.15 -6.63 -11.01
N ASN A 273 0.73 -6.55 -12.02
CA ASN A 273 1.98 -7.31 -12.03
C ASN A 273 2.88 -6.94 -10.84
N ILE A 274 3.06 -5.64 -10.57
CA ILE A 274 3.95 -5.22 -9.48
C ILE A 274 3.40 -5.58 -8.11
N CYS A 275 2.08 -5.66 -7.94
CA CYS A 275 1.44 -6.06 -6.69
C CYS A 275 1.80 -7.48 -6.25
N GLN A 276 2.23 -8.35 -7.18
CA GLN A 276 2.71 -9.70 -6.87
C GLN A 276 4.12 -9.71 -6.26
N HIS A 277 4.85 -8.60 -6.31
CA HIS A 277 6.26 -8.52 -5.95
C HIS A 277 6.56 -7.51 -4.83
N THR A 278 5.61 -6.66 -4.46
CA THR A 278 5.83 -5.64 -3.43
C THR A 278 4.56 -5.19 -2.72
N ASP A 279 4.70 -4.93 -1.42
CA ASP A 279 3.71 -4.24 -0.60
C ASP A 279 4.05 -2.76 -0.40
N ASN A 280 5.06 -2.23 -1.09
CA ASN A 280 5.40 -0.83 -1.03
C ASN A 280 4.37 0.01 -1.79
N LEU A 281 3.51 0.70 -1.06
CA LEU A 281 2.46 1.55 -1.61
C LEU A 281 3.00 2.55 -2.65
N TRP A 282 4.15 3.16 -2.39
CA TRP A 282 4.70 4.20 -3.27
C TRP A 282 5.32 3.63 -4.54
N LEU A 283 5.82 2.39 -4.51
CA LEU A 283 6.25 1.70 -5.72
C LEU A 283 5.05 1.28 -6.58
N ARG A 284 3.93 0.87 -5.97
CA ARG A 284 2.67 0.61 -6.68
C ARG A 284 2.12 1.89 -7.34
N TRP A 285 2.18 3.04 -6.65
CA TRP A 285 1.85 4.34 -7.25
C TRP A 285 2.82 4.74 -8.36
N ALA A 286 4.11 4.46 -8.23
CA ALA A 286 5.08 4.68 -9.30
C ALA A 286 4.74 3.86 -10.55
N ALA A 287 4.26 2.62 -10.38
CA ALA A 287 3.77 1.80 -11.48
C ALA A 287 2.54 2.43 -12.17
N LEU A 288 1.61 3.03 -11.43
CA LEU A 288 0.48 3.73 -12.02
C LEU A 288 0.92 4.98 -12.79
N PHE A 289 1.97 5.65 -12.35
CA PHE A 289 2.42 6.93 -12.93
C PHE A 289 3.58 6.80 -13.91
N HIS A 290 4.19 5.63 -14.11
CA HIS A 290 5.41 5.51 -14.94
C HIS A 290 5.23 6.07 -16.35
N ASP A 291 4.08 5.87 -16.92
CA ASP A 291 3.71 6.29 -18.27
C ASP A 291 2.81 7.54 -18.35
N ILE A 292 2.54 8.21 -17.22
CA ILE A 292 1.59 9.33 -17.11
C ILE A 292 1.94 10.52 -18.03
N GLY A 293 3.17 10.62 -18.47
CA GLY A 293 3.65 11.64 -19.41
C GLY A 293 3.32 11.36 -20.88
N LYS A 294 2.88 10.14 -21.23
CA LYS A 294 2.65 9.74 -22.63
C LYS A 294 1.63 10.62 -23.37
N PRO A 295 0.47 10.96 -22.82
CA PRO A 295 -0.47 11.83 -23.51
C PRO A 295 0.13 13.20 -23.89
N ARG A 296 0.99 13.77 -23.04
CA ARG A 296 1.65 15.08 -23.28
C ARG A 296 2.85 15.00 -24.24
N SER A 297 3.52 13.84 -24.30
CA SER A 297 4.69 13.62 -25.17
C SER A 297 4.34 13.07 -26.54
N LYS A 298 3.09 12.63 -26.75
CA LYS A 298 2.62 11.99 -27.98
C LYS A 298 2.86 12.86 -29.20
N ARG A 299 3.53 12.30 -30.23
CA ARG A 299 3.79 12.92 -31.52
C ARG A 299 3.62 11.88 -32.63
N TRP A 300 3.28 12.36 -33.81
CA TRP A 300 3.24 11.54 -35.00
C TRP A 300 4.51 11.74 -35.82
N ASP A 301 5.22 10.66 -36.08
CA ASP A 301 6.34 10.57 -37.00
C ASP A 301 5.91 9.81 -38.27
N VAL A 302 6.33 10.27 -39.46
CA VAL A 302 5.89 9.69 -40.74
C VAL A 302 6.41 8.27 -40.92
N GLN A 303 7.60 7.98 -40.38
CA GLN A 303 8.26 6.68 -40.53
C GLN A 303 7.94 5.75 -39.33
N ALA A 304 8.12 6.27 -38.09
CA ALA A 304 7.96 5.51 -36.88
C ALA A 304 6.49 5.35 -36.43
N GLY A 305 5.59 6.23 -36.88
CA GLY A 305 4.20 6.29 -36.40
C GLY A 305 4.10 7.09 -35.10
N TRP A 306 3.30 6.60 -34.15
CA TRP A 306 3.14 7.25 -32.86
C TRP A 306 4.40 7.09 -32.00
N THR A 307 4.92 8.21 -31.48
CA THR A 307 6.10 8.28 -30.63
C THR A 307 5.79 9.00 -29.32
N PHE A 308 6.52 8.66 -28.24
CA PHE A 308 6.31 9.17 -26.87
C PHE A 308 7.65 9.57 -26.23
N HIS A 309 8.50 10.24 -26.98
CA HIS A 309 9.84 10.62 -26.49
C HIS A 309 9.77 11.49 -25.23
N ASN A 310 10.66 11.23 -24.28
CA ASN A 310 10.79 11.94 -23.01
C ASN A 310 9.53 11.88 -22.11
N HIS A 311 8.64 10.89 -22.30
CA HIS A 311 7.45 10.76 -21.44
C HIS A 311 7.81 10.52 -19.97
N ASN A 312 8.91 9.84 -19.68
CA ASN A 312 9.44 9.64 -18.35
C ASN A 312 9.79 10.97 -17.66
N TYR A 313 10.54 11.85 -18.34
CA TYR A 313 10.87 13.18 -17.82
C TYR A 313 9.63 14.05 -17.65
N ILE A 314 8.75 14.09 -18.65
CA ILE A 314 7.49 14.85 -18.57
C ILE A 314 6.63 14.32 -17.42
N GLY A 315 6.48 12.99 -17.31
CA GLY A 315 5.74 12.34 -16.24
C GLY A 315 6.31 12.69 -14.86
N SER A 316 7.63 12.61 -14.69
CA SER A 316 8.28 12.97 -13.43
C SER A 316 8.00 14.42 -12.99
N LYS A 317 7.91 15.35 -13.93
CA LYS A 317 7.53 16.75 -13.65
C LYS A 317 6.06 16.94 -13.28
N MET A 318 5.19 15.99 -13.65
CA MET A 318 3.77 16.02 -13.29
C MET A 318 3.53 15.55 -11.83
N ILE A 319 4.40 14.69 -11.29
CA ILE A 319 4.21 14.05 -9.97
C ILE A 319 3.97 15.08 -8.84
N PRO A 320 4.75 16.15 -8.65
CA PRO A 320 4.50 17.10 -7.56
C PRO A 320 3.11 17.75 -7.61
N GLY A 321 2.61 18.07 -8.82
CA GLY A 321 1.27 18.62 -9.02
C GLY A 321 0.17 17.63 -8.67
N ILE A 322 0.31 16.37 -9.10
CA ILE A 322 -0.63 15.28 -8.82
C ILE A 322 -0.67 15.01 -7.31
N PHE A 323 0.48 14.85 -6.65
CA PHE A 323 0.57 14.59 -5.21
C PHE A 323 -0.09 15.69 -4.38
N ARG A 324 0.15 16.96 -4.74
CA ARG A 324 -0.47 18.11 -4.05
C ARG A 324 -1.99 18.08 -4.17
N ARG A 325 -2.52 17.81 -5.37
CA ARG A 325 -3.97 17.72 -5.60
C ARG A 325 -4.60 16.53 -4.87
N LEU A 326 -3.96 15.37 -4.91
CA LEU A 326 -4.41 14.16 -4.20
C LEU A 326 -4.15 14.21 -2.69
N LYS A 327 -3.50 15.27 -2.18
CA LYS A 327 -3.13 15.35 -0.76
C LYS A 327 -2.20 14.21 -0.29
N PHE A 328 -1.39 13.69 -1.19
CA PHE A 328 -0.33 12.75 -0.87
C PHE A 328 0.85 13.46 -0.19
N PRO A 329 1.70 12.73 0.56
CA PRO A 329 2.87 13.30 1.24
C PRO A 329 3.84 13.96 0.26
N MET A 330 4.21 15.22 0.52
CA MET A 330 5.15 16.02 -0.31
C MET A 330 6.62 15.87 0.13
N ASP A 331 6.96 14.77 0.75
CA ASP A 331 8.25 14.44 1.34
C ASP A 331 9.12 13.50 0.47
N SER A 332 9.92 12.66 1.10
CA SER A 332 10.73 11.63 0.44
C SER A 332 9.91 10.65 -0.42
N LYS A 333 8.65 10.40 -0.06
CA LYS A 333 7.75 9.51 -0.79
C LYS A 333 7.40 10.06 -2.18
N MET A 334 7.11 11.37 -2.26
CA MET A 334 6.91 12.05 -3.54
C MET A 334 8.18 12.01 -4.39
N LYS A 335 9.35 12.30 -3.80
CA LYS A 335 10.64 12.25 -4.50
C LYS A 335 10.96 10.86 -5.00
N TYR A 336 10.65 9.83 -4.20
CA TYR A 336 10.80 8.43 -4.59
C TYR A 336 9.97 8.11 -5.84
N VAL A 337 8.67 8.41 -5.84
CA VAL A 337 7.80 8.18 -6.99
C VAL A 337 8.27 8.96 -8.22
N GLN A 338 8.64 10.23 -8.04
CA GLN A 338 9.18 11.07 -9.10
C GLN A 338 10.45 10.46 -9.73
N LYS A 339 11.36 9.96 -8.91
CA LYS A 339 12.59 9.29 -9.34
C LYS A 339 12.30 7.99 -10.10
N MET A 340 11.38 7.16 -9.60
CA MET A 340 10.97 5.93 -10.27
C MET A 340 10.41 6.21 -11.67
N VAL A 341 9.52 7.20 -11.78
CA VAL A 341 8.94 7.62 -13.06
C VAL A 341 10.01 8.13 -14.02
N ASP A 342 10.96 8.94 -13.55
CA ASP A 342 12.03 9.47 -14.39
C ASP A 342 12.99 8.39 -14.91
N MET A 343 13.29 7.40 -14.08
CA MET A 343 14.32 6.41 -14.35
C MET A 343 13.82 5.12 -14.98
N HIS A 344 12.50 4.87 -15.06
CA HIS A 344 11.97 3.55 -15.44
C HIS A 344 12.43 3.05 -16.83
N MET A 345 12.78 3.96 -17.73
CA MET A 345 13.29 3.58 -19.06
C MET A 345 14.76 3.13 -19.07
N ARG A 346 15.55 3.46 -18.05
CA ARG A 346 17.00 3.20 -18.04
C ARG A 346 17.36 1.72 -17.96
N PRO A 347 16.78 0.91 -17.05
CA PRO A 347 17.03 -0.52 -17.04
C PRO A 347 16.64 -1.22 -18.33
N ILE A 348 15.55 -0.77 -18.96
CA ILE A 348 15.08 -1.30 -20.25
C ILE A 348 16.12 -1.06 -21.34
N ALA A 349 16.65 0.17 -21.44
CA ALA A 349 17.67 0.52 -22.42
C ALA A 349 18.96 -0.29 -22.24
N ILE A 350 19.39 -0.51 -20.97
CA ILE A 350 20.57 -1.34 -20.69
C ILE A 350 20.32 -2.81 -21.04
N ALA A 351 19.11 -3.32 -20.85
CA ALA A 351 18.76 -4.71 -21.17
C ALA A 351 18.63 -4.97 -22.67
N ASP A 352 18.32 -3.94 -23.47
CA ASP A 352 18.21 -4.05 -24.94
C ASP A 352 19.57 -3.97 -25.65
N GLU A 353 20.59 -3.41 -25.00
CA GLU A 353 21.96 -3.28 -25.51
C GLU A 353 22.90 -4.31 -24.88
N GLU A 354 24.20 -4.27 -25.25
CA GLU A 354 25.21 -5.05 -24.56
C GLU A 354 25.38 -4.51 -23.12
N VAL A 355 25.07 -5.36 -22.13
CA VAL A 355 25.09 -4.99 -20.70
C VAL A 355 26.53 -4.80 -20.23
N THR A 356 27.03 -3.55 -20.21
CA THR A 356 28.38 -3.22 -19.76
C THR A 356 28.41 -2.90 -18.26
N ASP A 357 29.55 -3.18 -17.61
CA ASP A 357 29.78 -2.80 -16.20
C ASP A 357 29.63 -1.30 -15.97
N SER A 358 30.06 -0.49 -16.92
CA SER A 358 29.98 0.98 -16.84
C SER A 358 28.52 1.47 -16.84
N ALA A 359 27.66 0.91 -17.71
CA ALA A 359 26.24 1.26 -17.76
C ALA A 359 25.53 0.87 -16.47
N VAL A 360 25.80 -0.34 -15.96
CA VAL A 360 25.22 -0.84 -14.71
C VAL A 360 25.68 -0.02 -13.50
N ARG A 361 26.96 0.36 -13.42
CA ARG A 361 27.46 1.25 -12.34
C ARG A 361 26.81 2.63 -12.34
N ARG A 362 26.59 3.23 -13.52
CA ARG A 362 25.86 4.50 -13.62
C ARG A 362 24.43 4.35 -13.12
N LEU A 363 23.77 3.28 -13.53
CA LEU A 363 22.42 2.98 -13.03
C LEU A 363 22.39 2.84 -11.49
N MET A 364 23.33 2.07 -10.93
CA MET A 364 23.46 1.90 -9.47
C MET A 364 23.70 3.23 -8.75
N ASN A 365 24.60 4.05 -9.27
CA ASN A 365 24.93 5.34 -8.67
C ASN A 365 23.73 6.29 -8.67
N ASP A 366 23.00 6.36 -9.78
CA ASP A 366 21.87 7.28 -9.94
C ASP A 366 20.61 6.78 -9.18
N ALA A 367 20.39 5.46 -9.15
CA ALA A 367 19.29 4.87 -8.40
C ALA A 367 19.58 4.77 -6.89
N GLY A 368 20.83 4.58 -6.50
CA GLY A 368 21.21 4.39 -5.09
C GLY A 368 20.45 3.23 -4.45
N ASP A 369 19.94 3.43 -3.24
CA ASP A 369 19.18 2.42 -2.48
C ASP A 369 17.87 2.00 -3.13
N ASP A 370 17.37 2.77 -4.11
CA ASP A 370 16.09 2.52 -4.79
C ASP A 370 16.22 1.56 -5.99
N ILE A 371 17.41 1.04 -6.26
CA ILE A 371 17.71 0.21 -7.45
C ILE A 371 16.82 -1.04 -7.55
N ASP A 372 16.56 -1.71 -6.45
CA ASP A 372 15.76 -2.94 -6.45
C ASP A 372 14.28 -2.64 -6.77
N GLY A 373 13.74 -1.53 -6.26
CA GLY A 373 12.41 -1.03 -6.60
C GLY A 373 12.30 -0.66 -8.07
N LEU A 374 13.33 0.02 -8.61
CA LEU A 374 13.38 0.38 -10.03
C LEU A 374 13.39 -0.84 -10.95
N MET A 375 14.19 -1.85 -10.63
CA MET A 375 14.24 -3.10 -11.38
C MET A 375 12.89 -3.82 -11.32
N THR A 376 12.26 -3.88 -10.16
CA THR A 376 10.93 -4.49 -9.98
C THR A 376 9.86 -3.78 -10.81
N LEU A 377 9.89 -2.44 -10.87
CA LEU A 377 8.99 -1.66 -11.71
C LEU A 377 9.18 -1.99 -13.19
N CYS A 378 10.43 -2.04 -13.67
CA CYS A 378 10.72 -2.31 -15.06
C CYS A 378 10.36 -3.75 -15.49
N GLU A 379 10.56 -4.73 -14.60
CA GLU A 379 10.12 -6.12 -14.84
C GLU A 379 8.59 -6.22 -14.90
N ALA A 380 7.86 -5.50 -14.06
CA ALA A 380 6.40 -5.44 -14.09
C ALA A 380 5.85 -4.83 -15.39
N ASP A 381 6.59 -3.91 -16.02
CA ASP A 381 6.22 -3.27 -17.29
C ASP A 381 6.34 -4.22 -18.51
N ILE A 382 6.95 -5.39 -18.36
CA ILE A 382 7.06 -6.38 -19.43
C ILE A 382 5.70 -7.10 -19.61
N THR A 383 4.82 -6.53 -20.43
CA THR A 383 3.45 -7.01 -20.68
C THR A 383 3.23 -7.59 -22.08
N SER A 384 4.30 -8.01 -22.77
CA SER A 384 4.19 -8.55 -24.12
C SER A 384 3.32 -9.82 -24.16
N LYS A 385 2.35 -9.85 -25.07
CA LYS A 385 1.54 -11.05 -25.36
C LYS A 385 2.33 -12.15 -26.09
N ASN A 386 3.47 -11.82 -26.69
CA ASN A 386 4.37 -12.77 -27.30
C ASN A 386 5.25 -13.40 -26.23
N ALA A 387 5.01 -14.68 -25.93
CA ALA A 387 5.69 -15.42 -24.88
C ALA A 387 7.22 -15.47 -25.07
N GLN A 388 7.71 -15.65 -26.30
CA GLN A 388 9.15 -15.69 -26.61
C GLN A 388 9.81 -14.33 -26.38
N ARG A 389 9.13 -13.25 -26.81
CA ARG A 389 9.62 -11.88 -26.59
C ARG A 389 9.63 -11.53 -25.11
N LYS A 390 8.55 -11.90 -24.39
CA LYS A 390 8.45 -11.70 -22.93
C LYS A 390 9.58 -12.42 -22.22
N GLN A 391 9.82 -13.70 -22.55
CA GLN A 391 10.89 -14.50 -21.95
C GLN A 391 12.26 -13.88 -22.20
N ARG A 392 12.56 -13.45 -23.43
CA ARG A 392 13.83 -12.79 -23.77
C ARG A 392 14.08 -11.54 -22.93
N PHE A 393 13.05 -10.69 -22.74
CA PHE A 393 13.18 -9.50 -21.88
C PHE A 393 13.45 -9.89 -20.43
N LEU A 394 12.71 -10.87 -19.87
CA LEU A 394 12.94 -11.35 -18.51
C LEU A 394 14.35 -11.92 -18.33
N ASP A 395 14.87 -12.66 -19.31
CA ASP A 395 16.23 -13.19 -19.26
C ASP A 395 17.27 -12.06 -19.30
N ASN A 396 17.07 -11.04 -20.11
CA ASN A 396 17.93 -9.86 -20.15
C ASN A 396 17.92 -9.11 -18.79
N PHE A 397 16.75 -8.92 -18.18
CA PHE A 397 16.65 -8.31 -16.84
C PHE A 397 17.33 -9.15 -15.78
N ARG A 398 17.25 -10.48 -15.86
CA ARG A 398 17.99 -11.38 -14.97
C ARG A 398 19.50 -11.14 -15.08
N MET A 399 20.04 -11.05 -16.30
CA MET A 399 21.46 -10.71 -16.50
C MET A 399 21.83 -9.35 -15.92
N VAL A 400 20.97 -8.34 -16.01
CA VAL A 400 21.21 -7.03 -15.37
C VAL A 400 21.25 -7.17 -13.85
N ARG A 401 20.33 -7.93 -13.22
CA ARG A 401 20.35 -8.19 -11.78
C ARG A 401 21.59 -8.95 -11.33
N GLU A 402 21.97 -10.03 -12.02
CA GLU A 402 23.19 -10.79 -11.73
C GLU A 402 24.42 -9.88 -11.77
N LYS A 403 24.47 -9.00 -12.77
CA LYS A 403 25.57 -8.03 -12.90
C LYS A 403 25.55 -6.94 -11.82
N LEU A 404 24.37 -6.50 -11.39
CA LEU A 404 24.21 -5.60 -10.24
C LEU A 404 24.77 -6.23 -8.96
N ASP A 405 24.44 -7.50 -8.70
CA ASP A 405 24.88 -8.21 -7.50
C ASP A 405 26.39 -8.48 -7.52
N ASP A 406 26.92 -8.91 -8.68
CA ASP A 406 28.36 -9.10 -8.87
C ASP A 406 29.15 -7.80 -8.67
N LEU A 407 28.65 -6.67 -9.18
CA LEU A 407 29.29 -5.36 -9.01
C LEU A 407 29.19 -4.88 -7.56
N LYS A 408 28.04 -5.07 -6.88
CA LYS A 408 27.92 -4.75 -5.45
C LYS A 408 28.96 -5.54 -4.63
N GLU A 409 29.12 -6.84 -4.90
CA GLU A 409 30.08 -7.68 -4.22
C GLU A 409 31.54 -7.27 -4.50
N ARG A 410 31.86 -6.99 -5.77
CA ARG A 410 33.21 -6.55 -6.17
C ARG A 410 33.56 -5.18 -5.57
N ASP A 411 32.65 -4.23 -5.62
CA ASP A 411 32.86 -2.89 -5.07
C ASP A 411 32.92 -2.94 -3.53
N TYR A 412 32.11 -3.77 -2.87
CA TYR A 412 32.22 -4.04 -1.44
C TYR A 412 33.59 -4.64 -1.09
N LYS A 413 34.05 -5.65 -1.81
CA LYS A 413 35.38 -6.23 -1.62
C LYS A 413 36.50 -5.22 -1.86
N ARG A 414 36.35 -4.29 -2.79
CA ARG A 414 37.29 -3.21 -3.08
C ARG A 414 37.31 -2.17 -1.96
N LEU A 415 36.18 -1.78 -1.43
CA LEU A 415 36.04 -0.88 -0.27
C LEU A 415 36.64 -1.48 1.00
N LEU A 416 36.64 -2.80 1.11
CA LEU A 416 37.24 -3.55 2.22
C LEU A 416 38.74 -3.80 2.01
N GLN A 417 39.36 -3.46 0.86
CA GLN A 417 40.81 -3.48 0.73
C GLN A 417 41.38 -2.31 1.53
N PRO A 418 42.39 -2.56 2.39
CA PRO A 418 43.04 -1.47 3.12
C PRO A 418 43.60 -0.43 2.15
N CYS A 419 43.53 0.84 2.51
CA CYS A 419 44.10 1.94 1.71
C CYS A 419 45.64 1.93 1.66
N ILE A 420 46.28 1.10 2.49
CA ILE A 420 47.73 0.82 2.47
C ILE A 420 47.91 -0.54 1.78
N ASP A 421 48.56 -0.56 0.64
CA ASP A 421 48.78 -1.75 -0.14
C ASP A 421 50.12 -2.47 0.19
N GLY A 422 50.29 -3.67 -0.42
CA GLY A 422 51.49 -4.46 -0.18
C GLY A 422 52.79 -3.84 -0.69
N ASN A 423 52.75 -2.99 -1.74
CA ASN A 423 53.93 -2.30 -2.27
C ASN A 423 54.37 -1.23 -1.30
N GLU A 424 53.44 -0.46 -0.77
CA GLU A 424 53.69 0.56 0.24
C GLU A 424 54.29 -0.05 1.53
N ILE A 425 53.79 -1.23 1.96
CA ILE A 425 54.33 -1.98 3.10
C ILE A 425 55.80 -2.38 2.82
N MET A 426 56.07 -2.93 1.62
CA MET A 426 57.43 -3.33 1.24
C MET A 426 58.38 -2.15 1.19
N GLU A 427 57.95 -1.01 0.64
CA GLU A 427 58.74 0.20 0.55
C GLU A 427 59.05 0.79 1.93
N MET A 428 58.03 0.84 2.81
CA MET A 428 58.15 1.41 4.15
C MET A 428 59.07 0.63 5.07
N PHE A 429 59.06 -0.69 5.02
CA PHE A 429 59.87 -1.56 5.89
C PHE A 429 61.11 -2.15 5.18
N HIS A 430 61.41 -1.71 3.95
CA HIS A 430 62.50 -2.21 3.10
C HIS A 430 62.50 -3.72 2.93
N LEU A 431 61.28 -4.28 2.76
CA LEU A 431 61.07 -5.72 2.60
C LEU A 431 60.96 -6.12 1.12
N GLN A 432 61.45 -7.31 0.81
CA GLN A 432 61.13 -7.99 -0.44
C GLN A 432 59.79 -8.72 -0.30
N PRO A 433 59.15 -9.16 -1.43
CA PRO A 433 57.98 -10.01 -1.37
C PRO A 433 58.23 -11.21 -0.43
N SER A 434 57.53 -11.23 0.69
CA SER A 434 57.79 -12.17 1.78
C SER A 434 56.51 -12.51 2.56
N ARG A 435 56.64 -13.52 3.46
CA ARG A 435 55.56 -13.92 4.36
C ARG A 435 55.22 -12.82 5.35
N GLU A 436 56.15 -12.00 5.74
CA GLU A 436 55.98 -10.87 6.66
C GLU A 436 55.07 -9.81 6.03
N VAL A 437 55.31 -9.44 4.76
CA VAL A 437 54.41 -8.53 4.00
C VAL A 437 53.01 -9.06 3.90
N GLY A 438 52.84 -10.36 3.63
CA GLY A 438 51.56 -11.03 3.59
C GLY A 438 50.84 -10.97 4.94
N THR A 439 51.56 -11.19 6.05
CA THR A 439 51.00 -11.13 7.41
C THR A 439 50.54 -9.70 7.77
N LEU A 440 51.32 -8.69 7.45
CA LEU A 440 50.99 -7.29 7.69
C LEU A 440 49.76 -6.86 6.89
N LYS A 441 49.75 -7.20 5.60
CA LYS A 441 48.57 -6.93 4.72
C LYS A 441 47.31 -7.60 5.21
N GLN A 442 47.41 -8.90 5.64
CA GLN A 442 46.24 -9.62 6.16
C GLN A 442 45.75 -9.02 7.48
N THR A 443 46.67 -8.58 8.37
CA THR A 443 46.29 -7.90 9.62
C THR A 443 45.48 -6.62 9.36
N LEU A 444 45.89 -5.79 8.39
CA LEU A 444 45.13 -4.60 8.02
C LEU A 444 43.77 -4.96 7.45
N LYS A 445 43.74 -5.98 6.57
CA LYS A 445 42.50 -6.45 5.96
C LYS A 445 41.50 -6.97 6.99
N ASP A 446 41.95 -7.79 7.94
CA ASP A 446 41.12 -8.32 9.00
C ASP A 446 40.56 -7.20 9.91
N ALA A 447 41.38 -6.20 10.21
CA ALA A 447 40.98 -5.07 11.05
C ALA A 447 39.91 -4.18 10.38
N VAL A 448 39.97 -4.01 9.06
CA VAL A 448 38.95 -3.29 8.28
C VAL A 448 37.67 -4.15 8.18
N LEU A 449 37.78 -5.45 7.88
CA LEU A 449 36.67 -6.38 7.78
C LEU A 449 35.88 -6.49 9.10
N ASP A 450 36.59 -6.54 10.23
CA ASP A 450 36.00 -6.64 11.56
C ASP A 450 35.51 -5.30 12.11
N ASN A 451 35.58 -4.22 11.33
CA ASN A 451 35.29 -2.85 11.75
C ASN A 451 36.06 -2.40 13.02
N LYS A 452 37.24 -2.96 13.27
CA LYS A 452 38.10 -2.61 14.41
C LYS A 452 38.83 -1.30 14.21
N VAL A 453 39.13 -0.99 12.94
CA VAL A 453 39.82 0.22 12.52
C VAL A 453 39.15 0.75 11.25
N PRO A 454 38.87 2.05 11.14
CA PRO A 454 38.35 2.64 9.91
C PRO A 454 39.36 2.50 8.78
N ASN A 455 38.87 2.33 7.53
CA ASN A 455 39.74 2.23 6.34
C ASN A 455 40.29 3.60 5.94
N GLU A 456 41.01 4.22 6.85
CA GLU A 456 41.67 5.51 6.70
C GLU A 456 43.18 5.35 6.95
N ARG A 457 43.96 6.21 6.29
CA ARG A 457 45.41 6.06 6.28
C ARG A 457 46.04 6.12 7.67
N GLU A 458 45.68 7.12 8.50
CA GLU A 458 46.26 7.29 9.82
C GLU A 458 46.01 6.15 10.79
N PRO A 459 44.73 5.70 10.99
CA PRO A 459 44.46 4.55 11.86
C PRO A 459 45.11 3.26 11.40
N LEU A 460 45.09 2.99 10.09
CA LEU A 460 45.71 1.78 9.53
C LEU A 460 47.24 1.82 9.64
N MET A 461 47.86 2.99 9.48
CA MET A 461 49.30 3.19 9.68
C MET A 461 49.69 2.91 11.13
N ALA A 462 48.92 3.39 12.09
CA ALA A 462 49.18 3.11 13.51
C ALA A 462 49.16 1.61 13.81
N LEU A 463 48.12 0.89 13.29
CA LEU A 463 47.99 -0.56 13.44
C LEU A 463 49.13 -1.32 12.74
N LEU A 464 49.53 -0.86 11.55
CA LEU A 464 50.64 -1.43 10.77
C LEU A 464 51.95 -1.37 11.54
N ILE A 465 52.28 -0.19 12.08
CA ILE A 465 53.50 0.05 12.88
C ILE A 465 53.49 -0.81 14.15
N GLU A 466 52.34 -0.88 14.84
CA GLU A 466 52.22 -1.71 16.05
C GLU A 466 52.49 -3.19 15.74
N LYS A 467 51.91 -3.69 14.64
CA LYS A 467 52.08 -5.08 14.23
C LYS A 467 53.51 -5.37 13.77
N ALA A 468 54.13 -4.46 13.01
CA ALA A 468 55.52 -4.57 12.57
C ALA A 468 56.50 -4.64 13.75
N LYS A 469 56.31 -3.80 14.77
CA LYS A 469 57.07 -3.86 16.03
C LYS A 469 56.94 -5.22 16.71
N LYS A 470 55.73 -5.76 16.80
CA LYS A 470 55.52 -7.10 17.40
C LYS A 470 56.16 -8.23 16.59
N MET A 471 56.41 -8.02 15.32
CA MET A 471 57.11 -8.95 14.44
C MET A 471 58.64 -8.72 14.41
N GLY A 472 59.17 -7.75 15.15
CA GLY A 472 60.62 -7.44 15.21
C GLY A 472 61.15 -6.73 13.96
N LEU A 473 60.31 -6.08 13.19
CA LEU A 473 60.69 -5.31 12.01
C LEU A 473 61.16 -3.89 12.42
N ASP A 474 62.18 -3.39 11.74
CA ASP A 474 62.67 -2.01 11.92
C ASP A 474 61.56 -1.03 11.44
N VAL A 475 61.11 -0.18 12.36
CA VAL A 475 60.10 0.85 12.08
C VAL A 475 60.78 2.12 11.64
N PRO A 476 60.40 2.73 10.51
CA PRO A 476 60.93 3.99 10.08
C PRO A 476 60.73 5.06 11.17
N GLN A 477 61.81 5.69 11.59
CA GLN A 477 61.72 6.89 12.42
C GLN A 477 61.13 8.01 11.57
N LYS A 478 60.10 8.72 12.14
CA LYS A 478 59.42 9.84 11.48
C LYS A 478 60.33 10.88 10.92
#